data_550ff8f6dfebb638a14fd5ed4318cc84
#
_entry.id   550ff8f6dfebb638a14fd5ed4318cc84
#
_cell.length_a   1.000
_cell.length_b   1.000
_cell.length_c   1.000
_cell.angle_alpha   90.00
_cell.angle_beta   90.00
_cell.angle_gamma   90.00
#
_symmetry.space_group_name_H-M   'P 1'
#
loop_
_entity.id
_entity.type
_entity.pdbx_description
1 polymer ?
#
loop_
_entity_poly.entity_id
_entity_poly.type
_entity_poly.pdbx_seq_one_letter_code
_entity_poly.pdbx_strand_id
1 'polypeptide(L)'
;MQTFIDESKNFLIPSEKKCAVSCVSALVIPDEDYQAVSNAFEALKAEWGVSQPEIKGRDLNEGSISSVIRLLNHYDVIFETIAIDMGLQTEDGILAHKNAQADKMMENITAEHSPNLVESIKEAQKQYRQMPNQLYAQNALMVQLVASILQRASLYYVQRKPRELGRFRWVVDAKDTQVTRYENFWQEITLPVLQSIFLKEPVGLLKGADYSSFMSFCGEKAKTPEHFLKGVAEDNPFFFMKLNKIMDDLCFKDSKRENGLQLVDILCNAIQRAMNGNLEPHGWEFIGCLTLSAQLDQHVIQLSNLCLNAPSVVKGGTRPYTKVIQVVDRLAKPMILSPSQFSA
;
A
#
# COMPACT_ATOMS: atom_id res chain seq x y z
N MET A 1 -9.19 0.85 -12.14
CA MET A 1 -8.81 -0.20 -11.17
C MET A 1 -9.33 0.10 -9.78
N GLN A 2 -9.66 -0.93 -9.01
CA GLN A 2 -10.12 -0.83 -7.62
C GLN A 2 -9.04 -1.34 -6.67
N THR A 3 -8.74 -0.56 -5.66
CA THR A 3 -7.72 -0.87 -4.65
C THR A 3 -8.41 -1.01 -3.29
N PHE A 4 -8.36 -2.20 -2.71
CA PHE A 4 -8.91 -2.51 -1.41
C PHE A 4 -7.79 -2.58 -0.39
N ILE A 5 -7.91 -1.86 0.72
CA ILE A 5 -6.85 -1.71 1.72
C ILE A 5 -7.35 -2.14 3.09
N ASP A 6 -6.54 -2.95 3.77
CA ASP A 6 -6.75 -3.35 5.16
C ASP A 6 -5.41 -3.50 5.90
N GLU A 7 -5.48 -3.57 7.23
CA GLU A 7 -4.33 -3.83 8.08
C GLU A 7 -4.52 -5.06 8.96
N SER A 8 -3.41 -5.65 9.37
CA SER A 8 -3.39 -6.78 10.31
C SER A 8 -2.47 -6.50 11.50
N LYS A 9 -2.97 -6.79 12.70
CA LYS A 9 -2.41 -6.44 13.99
C LYS A 9 -2.59 -4.96 14.37
N ASN A 10 -2.15 -4.63 15.56
CA ASN A 10 -2.48 -3.36 16.24
C ASN A 10 -1.30 -2.39 16.35
N PHE A 11 -0.18 -2.63 15.69
CA PHE A 11 1.01 -1.74 15.68
C PHE A 11 1.51 -1.33 17.10
N LEU A 12 1.35 -2.21 18.07
CA LEU A 12 1.84 -2.01 19.43
C LEU A 12 3.22 -2.64 19.60
N ILE A 13 4.10 -1.93 20.29
CA ILE A 13 5.38 -2.48 20.73
C ILE A 13 5.10 -3.53 21.79
N PRO A 14 5.58 -4.79 21.61
CA PRO A 14 5.37 -5.83 22.60
C PRO A 14 6.17 -5.54 23.88
N SER A 15 5.63 -5.93 25.04
CA SER A 15 6.31 -5.81 26.33
C SER A 15 7.60 -6.63 26.43
N GLU A 16 7.65 -7.74 25.69
CA GLU A 16 8.82 -8.61 25.58
C GLU A 16 9.47 -8.46 24.19
N LYS A 17 10.79 -8.60 24.11
CA LYS A 17 11.52 -8.58 22.83
C LYS A 17 11.27 -9.86 22.02
N LYS A 18 10.16 -9.88 21.31
CA LYS A 18 9.77 -10.97 20.40
C LYS A 18 9.44 -10.44 19.01
N CYS A 19 9.38 -11.33 18.03
CA CYS A 19 8.86 -10.99 16.71
C CYS A 19 7.38 -10.58 16.84
N ALA A 20 7.05 -9.39 16.34
CA ALA A 20 5.70 -8.82 16.40
C ALA A 20 5.41 -8.04 15.14
N VAL A 21 5.22 -8.78 14.04
CA VAL A 21 4.96 -8.17 12.72
C VAL A 21 3.53 -7.69 12.65
N SER A 22 3.37 -6.42 12.30
CA SER A 22 2.13 -5.81 11.82
C SER A 22 2.31 -5.44 10.36
N CYS A 23 1.22 -5.43 9.57
CA CYS A 23 1.29 -5.05 8.18
C CYS A 23 0.05 -4.27 7.73
N VAL A 24 0.22 -3.51 6.66
CA VAL A 24 -0.84 -2.94 5.85
C VAL A 24 -0.73 -3.56 4.47
N SER A 25 -1.86 -3.90 3.86
CA SER A 25 -1.90 -4.57 2.57
C SER A 25 -2.96 -3.99 1.66
N ALA A 26 -2.73 -4.12 0.37
CA ALA A 26 -3.69 -3.76 -0.65
C ALA A 26 -3.88 -4.89 -1.65
N LEU A 27 -5.12 -5.07 -2.09
CA LEU A 27 -5.49 -5.90 -3.23
C LEU A 27 -6.00 -4.99 -4.34
N VAL A 28 -5.26 -4.92 -5.45
CA VAL A 28 -5.65 -4.18 -6.64
C VAL A 28 -6.30 -5.14 -7.61
N ILE A 29 -7.55 -4.84 -7.97
CA ILE A 29 -8.34 -5.63 -8.91
C ILE A 29 -8.69 -4.75 -10.11
N PRO A 30 -8.42 -5.17 -11.36
CA PRO A 30 -8.90 -4.47 -12.54
C PRO A 30 -10.43 -4.27 -12.48
N ASP A 31 -10.92 -3.11 -12.93
CA ASP A 31 -12.36 -2.82 -12.94
C ASP A 31 -13.15 -3.87 -13.75
N GLU A 32 -12.57 -4.34 -14.86
CA GLU A 32 -13.19 -5.38 -15.70
C GLU A 32 -13.29 -6.75 -15.00
N ASP A 33 -12.40 -7.07 -14.07
CA ASP A 33 -12.34 -8.37 -13.39
C ASP A 33 -13.14 -8.37 -12.08
N TYR A 34 -13.43 -7.20 -11.49
CA TYR A 34 -13.98 -7.12 -10.13
C TYR A 34 -15.26 -7.91 -9.91
N GLN A 35 -16.22 -7.83 -10.84
CA GLN A 35 -17.50 -8.55 -10.70
C GLN A 35 -17.29 -10.08 -10.76
N ALA A 36 -16.39 -10.55 -11.63
CA ALA A 36 -16.09 -11.97 -11.75
C ALA A 36 -15.38 -12.50 -10.49
N VAL A 37 -14.40 -11.75 -9.96
CA VAL A 37 -13.71 -12.05 -8.70
C VAL A 37 -14.72 -12.10 -7.54
N SER A 38 -15.61 -11.11 -7.45
CA SER A 38 -16.62 -11.05 -6.40
C SER A 38 -17.58 -12.24 -6.44
N ASN A 39 -18.08 -12.60 -7.63
CA ASN A 39 -18.97 -13.76 -7.82
C ASN A 39 -18.27 -15.08 -7.48
N ALA A 40 -17.01 -15.25 -7.90
CA ALA A 40 -16.22 -16.44 -7.60
C ALA A 40 -15.93 -16.57 -6.09
N PHE A 41 -15.72 -15.46 -5.39
CA PHE A 41 -15.55 -15.48 -3.94
C PHE A 41 -16.86 -15.82 -3.21
N GLU A 42 -18.01 -15.31 -3.66
CA GLU A 42 -19.32 -15.70 -3.11
C GLU A 42 -19.59 -17.21 -3.32
N ALA A 43 -19.26 -17.76 -4.49
CA ALA A 43 -19.36 -19.20 -4.74
C ALA A 43 -18.47 -19.99 -3.77
N LEU A 44 -17.25 -19.54 -3.52
CA LEU A 44 -16.34 -20.19 -2.59
C LEU A 44 -16.86 -20.14 -1.14
N LYS A 45 -17.44 -19.01 -0.71
CA LYS A 45 -18.12 -18.92 0.61
C LYS A 45 -19.28 -19.90 0.72
N ALA A 46 -20.06 -20.05 -0.34
CA ALA A 46 -21.18 -21.01 -0.37
C ALA A 46 -20.68 -22.47 -0.28
N GLU A 47 -19.59 -22.83 -0.95
CA GLU A 47 -18.95 -24.15 -0.83
C GLU A 47 -18.50 -24.45 0.61
N TRP A 48 -18.03 -23.43 1.34
CA TRP A 48 -17.63 -23.55 2.75
C TRP A 48 -18.82 -23.60 3.71
N GLY A 49 -20.06 -23.44 3.22
CA GLY A 49 -21.28 -23.41 4.03
C GLY A 49 -21.38 -22.16 4.93
N VAL A 50 -20.70 -21.07 4.54
CA VAL A 50 -20.70 -19.83 5.31
C VAL A 50 -21.97 -19.05 4.99
N SER A 51 -22.82 -18.87 6.01
CA SER A 51 -24.05 -18.07 5.92
C SER A 51 -23.87 -16.63 6.41
N GLN A 52 -22.73 -16.32 7.01
CA GLN A 52 -22.44 -14.99 7.52
C GLN A 52 -22.06 -14.04 6.38
N PRO A 53 -22.44 -12.74 6.47
CA PRO A 53 -22.13 -11.75 5.44
C PRO A 53 -20.63 -11.46 5.32
N GLU A 54 -19.87 -11.74 6.38
CA GLU A 54 -18.44 -11.46 6.45
C GLU A 54 -17.65 -12.68 6.90
N ILE A 55 -16.50 -12.91 6.25
CA ILE A 55 -15.47 -13.85 6.67
C ILE A 55 -14.24 -13.04 7.09
N LYS A 56 -13.70 -13.34 8.26
CA LYS A 56 -12.43 -12.74 8.72
C LYS A 56 -11.27 -13.69 8.45
N GLY A 57 -10.16 -13.16 7.92
CA GLY A 57 -8.99 -13.96 7.59
C GLY A 57 -8.39 -14.71 8.78
N ARG A 58 -8.52 -14.15 10.00
CA ARG A 58 -8.06 -14.81 11.24
C ARG A 58 -8.79 -16.12 11.56
N ASP A 59 -10.02 -16.28 11.07
CA ASP A 59 -10.87 -17.43 11.37
C ASP A 59 -10.71 -18.55 10.33
N LEU A 60 -9.94 -18.29 9.25
CA LEU A 60 -9.69 -19.26 8.19
C LEU A 60 -8.48 -20.15 8.48
N ASN A 61 -8.63 -21.43 8.10
CA ASN A 61 -7.54 -22.38 8.05
C ASN A 61 -6.72 -22.22 6.76
N GLU A 62 -5.59 -22.92 6.70
CA GLU A 62 -4.64 -22.88 5.59
C GLU A 62 -5.28 -23.29 4.25
N GLY A 63 -6.13 -24.30 4.24
CA GLY A 63 -6.80 -24.80 3.04
C GLY A 63 -7.74 -23.76 2.44
N SER A 64 -8.51 -23.08 3.28
CA SER A 64 -9.43 -22.02 2.86
C SER A 64 -8.63 -20.80 2.32
N ILE A 65 -7.55 -20.40 2.98
CA ILE A 65 -6.67 -19.32 2.52
C ILE A 65 -6.06 -19.69 1.16
N SER A 66 -5.53 -20.91 1.02
CA SER A 66 -4.98 -21.39 -0.25
C SER A 66 -6.01 -21.39 -1.38
N SER A 67 -7.29 -21.67 -1.08
CA SER A 67 -8.37 -21.61 -2.07
C SER A 67 -8.64 -20.17 -2.54
N VAL A 68 -8.58 -19.18 -1.65
CA VAL A 68 -8.66 -17.76 -2.02
C VAL A 68 -7.47 -17.33 -2.90
N ILE A 69 -6.26 -17.74 -2.55
CA ILE A 69 -5.07 -17.42 -3.36
C ILE A 69 -5.21 -18.03 -4.76
N ARG A 70 -5.64 -19.28 -4.87
CA ARG A 70 -5.88 -19.94 -6.16
C ARG A 70 -6.95 -19.25 -6.98
N LEU A 71 -8.06 -18.86 -6.35
CA LEU A 71 -9.11 -18.07 -7.01
C LEU A 71 -8.54 -16.80 -7.61
N LEU A 72 -7.84 -16.01 -6.81
CA LEU A 72 -7.28 -14.72 -7.24
C LEU A 72 -6.19 -14.87 -8.33
N ASN A 73 -5.46 -15.98 -8.33
CA ASN A 73 -4.41 -16.24 -9.33
C ASN A 73 -4.96 -16.50 -10.75
N HIS A 74 -6.28 -16.68 -10.92
CA HIS A 74 -6.92 -16.75 -12.24
C HIS A 74 -7.18 -15.36 -12.86
N TYR A 75 -6.99 -14.30 -12.07
CA TYR A 75 -7.22 -12.92 -12.49
C TYR A 75 -5.92 -12.13 -12.43
N ASP A 76 -5.90 -10.99 -13.12
CA ASP A 76 -4.71 -10.13 -13.19
C ASP A 76 -4.63 -9.15 -12.00
N VAL A 77 -4.86 -9.67 -10.80
CA VAL A 77 -4.82 -8.90 -9.54
C VAL A 77 -3.38 -8.68 -9.07
N ILE A 78 -3.18 -7.64 -8.27
CA ILE A 78 -1.92 -7.36 -7.58
C ILE A 78 -2.18 -7.31 -6.08
N PHE A 79 -1.40 -8.05 -5.31
CA PHE A 79 -1.34 -7.94 -3.85
C PHE A 79 -0.04 -7.26 -3.43
N GLU A 80 -0.14 -6.19 -2.67
CA GLU A 80 0.98 -5.40 -2.17
C GLU A 80 0.93 -5.35 -0.64
N THR A 81 2.09 -5.46 0.02
CA THR A 81 2.18 -5.46 1.48
C THR A 81 3.41 -4.69 1.96
N ILE A 82 3.20 -3.81 2.93
CA ILE A 82 4.25 -3.17 3.72
C ILE A 82 4.13 -3.68 5.15
N ALA A 83 5.23 -4.18 5.70
CA ALA A 83 5.27 -4.76 7.03
C ALA A 83 6.24 -4.01 7.96
N ILE A 84 6.05 -4.15 9.27
CA ILE A 84 6.95 -3.64 10.31
C ILE A 84 7.04 -4.66 11.43
N ASP A 85 8.26 -4.96 11.90
CA ASP A 85 8.45 -5.74 13.13
C ASP A 85 8.45 -4.78 14.31
N MET A 86 7.33 -4.68 15.01
CA MET A 86 7.16 -3.82 16.19
C MET A 86 8.06 -4.26 17.36
N GLY A 87 8.53 -5.50 17.36
CA GLY A 87 9.51 -6.00 18.35
C GLY A 87 10.92 -5.41 18.16
N LEU A 88 11.18 -4.75 17.03
CA LEU A 88 12.42 -4.01 16.75
C LEU A 88 12.28 -2.49 16.97
N GLN A 89 11.07 -2.00 17.18
CA GLN A 89 10.82 -0.58 17.37
C GLN A 89 10.92 -0.19 18.87
N THR A 90 11.13 1.09 19.11
CA THR A 90 11.08 1.70 20.45
C THR A 90 10.18 2.93 20.42
N GLU A 91 9.55 3.28 21.55
CA GLU A 91 8.70 4.47 21.65
C GLU A 91 9.47 5.74 21.26
N ASP A 92 10.69 5.89 21.76
CA ASP A 92 11.55 7.05 21.47
C ASP A 92 11.96 7.09 19.99
N GLY A 93 12.23 5.94 19.38
CA GLY A 93 12.59 5.83 17.96
C GLY A 93 11.43 6.24 17.05
N ILE A 94 10.22 5.74 17.34
CA ILE A 94 9.00 6.12 16.61
C ILE A 94 8.72 7.61 16.79
N LEU A 95 8.85 8.14 18.01
CA LEU A 95 8.64 9.56 18.30
C LEU A 95 9.65 10.43 17.56
N ALA A 96 10.93 10.05 17.54
CA ALA A 96 11.97 10.77 16.83
C ALA A 96 11.70 10.79 15.30
N HIS A 97 11.32 9.65 14.73
CA HIS A 97 10.97 9.55 13.32
C HIS A 97 9.75 10.41 12.99
N LYS A 98 8.69 10.35 13.80
CA LYS A 98 7.48 11.16 13.66
C LYS A 98 7.80 12.66 13.65
N ASN A 99 8.62 13.13 14.58
CA ASN A 99 9.01 14.53 14.66
C ASN A 99 9.83 14.95 13.42
N ALA A 100 10.79 14.12 12.99
CA ALA A 100 11.57 14.39 11.80
C ALA A 100 10.70 14.46 10.52
N GLN A 101 9.69 13.59 10.39
CA GLN A 101 8.74 13.67 9.27
C GLN A 101 7.85 14.91 9.34
N ALA A 102 7.40 15.28 10.54
CA ALA A 102 6.64 16.52 10.74
C ALA A 102 7.47 17.76 10.35
N ASP A 103 8.76 17.80 10.68
CA ASP A 103 9.66 18.90 10.28
C ASP A 103 9.79 19.00 8.76
N LYS A 104 9.90 17.85 8.07
CA LYS A 104 9.99 17.80 6.60
C LYS A 104 8.77 18.35 5.88
N MET A 105 7.58 18.35 6.51
CA MET A 105 6.37 18.91 5.90
C MET A 105 6.53 20.41 5.57
N MET A 106 7.36 21.12 6.34
CA MET A 106 7.62 22.57 6.13
C MET A 106 8.85 22.84 5.25
N GLU A 107 9.66 21.84 4.93
CA GLU A 107 10.97 22.00 4.25
C GLU A 107 10.86 22.67 2.87
N ASN A 108 9.77 22.39 2.15
CA ASN A 108 9.55 22.93 0.80
C ASN A 108 8.65 24.18 0.78
N ILE A 109 8.27 24.72 1.94
CA ILE A 109 7.45 25.93 2.03
C ILE A 109 8.32 27.16 1.86
N THR A 110 7.93 28.02 0.92
CA THR A 110 8.59 29.28 0.61
C THR A 110 7.62 30.46 0.77
N ALA A 111 8.12 31.69 0.69
CA ALA A 111 7.31 32.92 0.74
C ALA A 111 6.35 33.06 -0.46
N GLU A 112 6.54 32.26 -1.51
CA GLU A 112 5.70 32.25 -2.73
C GLU A 112 4.39 31.45 -2.54
N HIS A 113 4.31 30.64 -1.47
CA HIS A 113 3.11 29.86 -1.18
C HIS A 113 2.02 30.72 -0.56
N SER A 114 0.76 30.45 -0.90
CA SER A 114 -0.37 31.17 -0.33
C SER A 114 -0.46 31.03 1.20
N PRO A 115 -0.85 32.07 1.95
CA PRO A 115 -0.98 32.00 3.41
C PRO A 115 -1.90 30.85 3.87
N ASN A 116 -3.00 30.60 3.15
CA ASN A 116 -3.94 29.52 3.47
C ASN A 116 -3.29 28.14 3.35
N LEU A 117 -2.46 27.90 2.32
CA LEU A 117 -1.73 26.64 2.17
C LEU A 117 -0.72 26.46 3.31
N VAL A 118 0.03 27.51 3.65
CA VAL A 118 1.00 27.49 4.75
C VAL A 118 0.29 27.14 6.08
N GLU A 119 -0.85 27.75 6.35
CA GLU A 119 -1.63 27.48 7.56
C GLU A 119 -2.17 26.05 7.61
N SER A 120 -2.69 25.53 6.50
CA SER A 120 -3.14 24.14 6.39
C SER A 120 -2.02 23.14 6.66
N ILE A 121 -0.81 23.41 6.14
CA ILE A 121 0.36 22.53 6.38
C ILE A 121 0.81 22.61 7.84
N LYS A 122 0.79 23.80 8.47
CA LYS A 122 1.11 23.93 9.90
C LYS A 122 0.12 23.16 10.79
N GLU A 123 -1.17 23.23 10.49
CA GLU A 123 -2.16 22.46 11.24
C GLU A 123 -1.97 20.95 11.04
N ALA A 124 -1.74 20.49 9.81
CA ALA A 124 -1.40 19.09 9.52
C ALA A 124 -0.12 18.66 10.26
N GLN A 125 0.93 19.48 10.29
CA GLN A 125 2.16 19.23 11.05
C GLN A 125 1.89 19.06 12.56
N LYS A 126 1.07 19.93 13.12
CA LYS A 126 0.67 19.88 14.54
C LYS A 126 -0.10 18.59 14.86
N GLN A 127 -1.08 18.25 14.03
CA GLN A 127 -1.84 17.00 14.16
C GLN A 127 -0.92 15.78 14.05
N TYR A 128 0.01 15.80 13.11
CA TYR A 128 0.99 14.71 12.91
C TYR A 128 1.85 14.48 14.15
N ARG A 129 2.35 15.56 14.80
CA ARG A 129 3.11 15.47 16.05
C ARG A 129 2.28 14.94 17.23
N GLN A 130 1.00 15.29 17.27
CA GLN A 130 0.08 14.86 18.34
C GLN A 130 -0.45 13.44 18.14
N MET A 131 -0.22 12.82 16.99
CA MET A 131 -0.68 11.47 16.69
C MET A 131 -0.06 10.46 17.67
N PRO A 132 -0.85 9.53 18.25
CA PRO A 132 -0.30 8.42 19.03
C PRO A 132 0.71 7.60 18.19
N ASN A 133 1.78 7.09 18.81
CA ASN A 133 2.84 6.36 18.10
C ASN A 133 2.32 5.15 17.33
N GLN A 134 1.34 4.44 17.88
CA GLN A 134 0.65 3.33 17.23
C GLN A 134 -0.01 3.77 15.91
N LEU A 135 -0.81 4.82 15.95
CA LEU A 135 -1.51 5.36 14.79
C LEU A 135 -0.53 5.95 13.77
N TYR A 136 0.54 6.58 14.26
CA TYR A 136 1.62 7.06 13.41
C TYR A 136 2.30 5.93 12.63
N ALA A 137 2.66 4.82 13.30
CA ALA A 137 3.28 3.68 12.64
C ALA A 137 2.37 3.11 11.54
N GLN A 138 1.10 2.92 11.84
CA GLN A 138 0.09 2.46 10.87
C GLN A 138 -0.01 3.43 9.68
N ASN A 139 -0.14 4.73 9.94
CA ASN A 139 -0.23 5.76 8.88
C ASN A 139 1.03 5.82 8.01
N ALA A 140 2.22 5.73 8.61
CA ALA A 140 3.47 5.74 7.87
C ALA A 140 3.58 4.57 6.88
N LEU A 141 3.17 3.36 7.28
CA LEU A 141 3.11 2.21 6.39
C LEU A 141 2.04 2.38 5.31
N MET A 142 0.91 2.96 5.66
CA MET A 142 -0.19 3.22 4.73
C MET A 142 0.23 4.17 3.60
N VAL A 143 0.95 5.24 3.94
CA VAL A 143 1.52 6.17 2.95
C VAL A 143 2.50 5.44 2.02
N GLN A 144 3.39 4.61 2.57
CA GLN A 144 4.32 3.81 1.78
C GLN A 144 3.58 2.83 0.85
N LEU A 145 2.53 2.18 1.34
CA LEU A 145 1.70 1.26 0.56
C LEU A 145 1.07 1.96 -0.64
N VAL A 146 0.41 3.11 -0.43
CA VAL A 146 -0.22 3.88 -1.51
C VAL A 146 0.82 4.35 -2.52
N ALA A 147 1.99 4.82 -2.07
CA ALA A 147 3.07 5.21 -2.96
C ALA A 147 3.57 4.03 -3.80
N SER A 148 3.77 2.85 -3.17
CA SER A 148 4.16 1.62 -3.85
C SER A 148 3.15 1.20 -4.92
N ILE A 149 1.85 1.22 -4.58
CA ILE A 149 0.79 0.87 -5.53
C ILE A 149 0.80 1.83 -6.73
N LEU A 150 0.86 3.14 -6.51
CA LEU A 150 0.88 4.12 -7.59
C LEU A 150 2.07 3.94 -8.52
N GLN A 151 3.23 3.55 -8.01
CA GLN A 151 4.41 3.25 -8.82
C GLN A 151 4.28 1.90 -9.54
N ARG A 152 4.02 0.83 -8.81
CA ARG A 152 4.17 -0.54 -9.29
C ARG A 152 2.96 -1.01 -10.11
N ALA A 153 1.74 -0.76 -9.62
CA ALA A 153 0.53 -1.12 -10.36
C ALA A 153 0.38 -0.30 -11.63
N SER A 154 0.77 1.00 -11.63
CA SER A 154 0.76 1.81 -12.85
C SER A 154 1.73 1.28 -13.89
N LEU A 155 2.96 0.91 -13.51
CA LEU A 155 3.94 0.29 -14.42
C LEU A 155 3.46 -1.08 -14.93
N TYR A 156 2.79 -1.85 -14.10
CA TYR A 156 2.29 -3.17 -14.48
C TYR A 156 1.13 -3.08 -15.47
N TYR A 157 0.09 -2.29 -15.13
CA TYR A 157 -1.12 -2.22 -15.95
C TYR A 157 -0.94 -1.42 -17.24
N VAL A 158 -0.06 -0.43 -17.28
CA VAL A 158 0.20 0.30 -18.54
C VAL A 158 0.67 -0.61 -19.67
N GLN A 159 1.29 -1.76 -19.33
CA GLN A 159 1.79 -2.73 -20.29
C GLN A 159 0.76 -3.81 -20.68
N ARG A 160 -0.26 -4.02 -19.84
CA ARG A 160 -1.20 -5.15 -19.97
C ARG A 160 -2.64 -4.71 -20.13
N LYS A 161 -3.05 -3.72 -19.34
CA LYS A 161 -4.42 -3.20 -19.26
C LYS A 161 -4.40 -1.67 -19.14
N PRO A 162 -3.88 -0.91 -20.13
CA PRO A 162 -3.67 0.54 -20.01
C PRO A 162 -4.94 1.33 -19.66
N ARG A 163 -6.12 0.81 -20.02
CA ARG A 163 -7.41 1.44 -19.67
C ARG A 163 -7.68 1.48 -18.17
N GLU A 164 -7.12 0.55 -17.40
CA GLU A 164 -7.26 0.53 -15.93
C GLU A 164 -6.67 1.77 -15.26
N LEU A 165 -5.71 2.43 -15.90
CA LEU A 165 -5.13 3.70 -15.42
C LEU A 165 -6.05 4.91 -15.65
N GLY A 166 -7.21 4.74 -16.26
CA GLY A 166 -8.20 5.81 -16.48
C GLY A 166 -9.05 6.11 -15.23
N ARG A 167 -9.04 5.25 -14.22
CA ARG A 167 -9.78 5.42 -12.98
C ARG A 167 -9.06 4.74 -11.81
N PHE A 168 -8.99 5.45 -10.68
CA PHE A 168 -8.47 4.94 -9.41
C PHE A 168 -9.58 5.00 -8.36
N ARG A 169 -9.99 3.84 -7.86
CA ARG A 169 -10.92 3.74 -6.76
C ARG A 169 -10.22 3.13 -5.56
N TRP A 170 -10.29 3.80 -4.42
CA TRP A 170 -9.68 3.38 -3.17
C TRP A 170 -10.75 3.06 -2.15
N VAL A 171 -10.74 1.83 -1.66
CA VAL A 171 -11.70 1.35 -0.67
C VAL A 171 -10.92 0.88 0.55
N VAL A 172 -11.13 1.55 1.67
CA VAL A 172 -10.45 1.26 2.95
C VAL A 172 -11.47 0.68 3.93
N ASP A 173 -11.06 -0.28 4.74
CA ASP A 173 -11.95 -0.85 5.76
C ASP A 173 -12.29 0.20 6.83
N ALA A 174 -13.60 0.46 7.01
CA ALA A 174 -14.11 1.41 7.99
C ALA A 174 -13.98 0.82 9.40
N LYS A 175 -13.40 1.59 10.32
CA LYS A 175 -13.20 1.13 11.71
C LYS A 175 -14.46 1.25 12.56
N ASP A 176 -15.37 2.13 12.19
CA ASP A 176 -16.63 2.35 12.88
C ASP A 176 -17.69 2.86 11.89
N THR A 177 -18.94 2.93 12.34
CA THR A 177 -20.06 3.58 11.60
C THR A 177 -19.94 5.09 11.54
N GLN A 178 -19.14 5.71 12.41
CA GLN A 178 -18.81 7.13 12.41
C GLN A 178 -17.38 7.36 11.93
N VAL A 179 -17.17 8.49 11.25
CA VAL A 179 -15.83 8.92 10.79
C VAL A 179 -14.89 9.01 12.00
N THR A 180 -13.85 8.19 11.97
CA THR A 180 -12.85 8.11 13.04
C THR A 180 -11.72 9.13 12.82
N ARG A 181 -10.91 9.37 13.87
CA ARG A 181 -9.68 10.16 13.70
C ARG A 181 -8.74 9.59 12.65
N TYR A 182 -8.71 8.27 12.50
CA TYR A 182 -7.92 7.59 11.48
C TYR A 182 -8.35 7.97 10.06
N GLU A 183 -9.65 7.98 9.79
CA GLU A 183 -10.20 8.36 8.49
C GLU A 183 -9.95 9.83 8.16
N ASN A 184 -10.09 10.72 9.17
CA ASN A 184 -9.73 12.14 9.01
C ASN A 184 -8.25 12.31 8.67
N PHE A 185 -7.34 11.59 9.34
CA PHE A 185 -5.91 11.65 9.03
C PHE A 185 -5.60 11.18 7.61
N TRP A 186 -6.33 10.21 7.09
CA TRP A 186 -6.20 9.78 5.70
C TRP A 186 -6.44 10.92 4.72
N GLN A 187 -7.48 11.68 4.92
CA GLN A 187 -7.88 12.79 4.05
C GLN A 187 -6.95 14.01 4.21
N GLU A 188 -6.55 14.33 5.44
CA GLU A 188 -5.85 15.57 5.74
C GLU A 188 -4.32 15.47 5.66
N ILE A 189 -3.76 14.28 5.89
CA ILE A 189 -2.29 14.09 6.02
C ILE A 189 -1.72 13.25 4.89
N THR A 190 -2.41 12.20 4.45
CA THR A 190 -1.85 11.26 3.46
C THR A 190 -1.52 11.96 2.14
N LEU A 191 -2.37 12.85 1.64
CA LEU A 191 -2.15 13.57 0.40
C LEU A 191 -0.90 14.47 0.41
N PRO A 192 -0.70 15.36 1.39
CA PRO A 192 0.51 16.20 1.47
C PRO A 192 1.80 15.37 1.57
N VAL A 193 1.77 14.26 2.33
CA VAL A 193 2.94 13.39 2.48
C VAL A 193 3.25 12.65 1.19
N LEU A 194 2.25 12.10 0.51
CA LEU A 194 2.39 11.47 -0.81
C LEU A 194 2.94 12.46 -1.84
N GLN A 195 2.46 13.70 -1.85
CA GLN A 195 2.95 14.73 -2.75
C GLN A 195 4.44 15.01 -2.51
N SER A 196 4.85 15.09 -1.25
CA SER A 196 6.27 15.26 -0.89
C SER A 196 7.14 14.07 -1.36
N ILE A 197 6.63 12.84 -1.26
CA ILE A 197 7.33 11.65 -1.75
C ILE A 197 7.52 11.73 -3.27
N PHE A 198 6.45 11.98 -4.03
CA PHE A 198 6.51 11.99 -5.49
C PHE A 198 7.24 13.20 -6.09
N LEU A 199 7.42 14.28 -5.32
CA LEU A 199 8.32 15.35 -5.72
C LEU A 199 9.82 14.93 -5.66
N LYS A 200 10.16 14.05 -4.71
CA LYS A 200 11.53 13.52 -4.53
C LYS A 200 11.81 12.28 -5.37
N GLU A 201 10.80 11.41 -5.49
CA GLU A 201 10.85 10.13 -6.19
C GLU A 201 9.69 10.05 -7.21
N PRO A 202 9.83 10.70 -8.37
CA PRO A 202 8.77 10.69 -9.37
C PRO A 202 8.50 9.28 -9.89
N VAL A 203 7.23 9.03 -10.27
CA VAL A 203 6.84 7.74 -10.84
C VAL A 203 7.63 7.47 -12.12
N GLY A 204 8.26 6.31 -12.17
CA GLY A 204 8.95 5.83 -13.35
C GLY A 204 7.96 5.56 -14.50
N LEU A 205 8.37 5.86 -15.73
CA LEU A 205 7.58 5.64 -16.92
C LEU A 205 8.30 4.70 -17.89
N LEU A 206 7.54 3.85 -18.54
CA LEU A 206 8.03 2.99 -19.60
C LEU A 206 7.93 3.70 -20.94
N LYS A 207 9.06 3.88 -21.61
CA LYS A 207 9.11 4.44 -22.96
C LYS A 207 8.33 3.55 -23.93
N GLY A 208 7.38 4.14 -24.67
CA GLY A 208 6.57 3.44 -25.67
C GLY A 208 5.30 2.80 -25.13
N ALA A 209 5.04 2.82 -23.82
CA ALA A 209 3.77 2.37 -23.27
C ALA A 209 2.64 3.40 -23.49
N ASP A 210 1.39 2.91 -23.55
CA ASP A 210 0.21 3.75 -23.76
C ASP A 210 -0.31 4.34 -22.44
N TYR A 211 0.01 5.61 -22.19
CA TYR A 211 -0.47 6.36 -21.03
C TYR A 211 -1.71 7.22 -21.33
N SER A 212 -2.38 7.07 -22.48
CA SER A 212 -3.52 7.90 -22.87
C SER A 212 -4.61 7.98 -21.80
N SER A 213 -4.94 6.86 -21.17
CA SER A 213 -5.91 6.80 -20.07
C SER A 213 -5.43 7.50 -18.80
N PHE A 214 -4.11 7.50 -18.53
CA PHE A 214 -3.52 8.11 -17.35
C PHE A 214 -3.32 9.63 -17.46
N MET A 215 -3.29 10.16 -18.69
CA MET A 215 -3.00 11.59 -18.94
C MET A 215 -3.91 12.56 -18.19
N SER A 216 -5.15 12.17 -17.90
CA SER A 216 -6.09 12.98 -17.12
C SER A 216 -5.62 13.28 -15.69
N PHE A 217 -4.74 12.43 -15.16
CA PHE A 217 -4.13 12.53 -13.82
C PHE A 217 -2.76 13.22 -13.83
N CYS A 218 -2.24 13.58 -15.01
CA CYS A 218 -0.98 14.30 -15.14
C CYS A 218 -1.21 15.81 -15.16
N GLY A 219 -0.31 16.55 -14.53
CA GLY A 219 -0.28 18.02 -14.60
C GLY A 219 0.39 18.49 -15.89
N GLU A 220 -0.04 19.64 -16.39
CA GLU A 220 0.59 20.31 -17.52
C GLU A 220 1.69 21.27 -17.02
N LYS A 221 2.91 21.14 -17.56
CA LYS A 221 4.06 21.99 -17.19
C LYS A 221 3.72 23.48 -17.35
N ALA A 222 3.08 23.85 -18.44
CA ALA A 222 2.70 25.23 -18.73
C ALA A 222 1.72 25.85 -17.72
N LYS A 223 1.00 25.05 -16.95
CA LYS A 223 0.02 25.50 -15.95
C LYS A 223 0.51 25.38 -14.52
N THR A 224 1.74 24.91 -14.32
CA THR A 224 2.31 24.69 -12.99
C THR A 224 3.25 25.84 -12.62
N PRO A 225 3.07 26.48 -11.45
CA PRO A 225 3.95 27.56 -11.00
C PRO A 225 5.43 27.12 -10.95
N GLU A 226 6.35 28.00 -11.35
CA GLU A 226 7.79 27.69 -11.45
C GLU A 226 8.40 27.15 -10.15
N HIS A 227 7.93 27.59 -8.98
CA HIS A 227 8.47 27.13 -7.70
C HIS A 227 8.20 25.63 -7.42
N PHE A 228 7.16 25.05 -8.03
CA PHE A 228 6.94 23.60 -8.01
C PHE A 228 7.82 22.87 -9.02
N LEU A 229 8.45 23.58 -9.93
CA LEU A 229 9.26 23.05 -11.02
C LEU A 229 10.73 22.91 -10.66
N LYS A 230 11.15 23.51 -9.55
CA LYS A 230 12.55 23.47 -9.10
C LYS A 230 12.94 22.02 -8.76
N GLY A 231 13.89 21.47 -9.51
CA GLY A 231 14.41 20.10 -9.32
C GLY A 231 13.78 19.03 -10.20
N VAL A 232 12.83 19.39 -11.06
CA VAL A 232 12.27 18.46 -12.04
C VAL A 232 13.08 18.51 -13.32
N ALA A 233 13.47 17.33 -13.84
CA ALA A 233 14.23 17.24 -15.08
C ALA A 233 13.45 17.86 -16.25
N GLU A 234 14.12 18.68 -17.08
CA GLU A 234 13.50 19.40 -18.19
C GLU A 234 12.83 18.49 -19.20
N ASP A 235 13.34 17.28 -19.38
CA ASP A 235 12.89 16.28 -20.34
C ASP A 235 11.79 15.34 -19.83
N ASN A 236 11.31 15.51 -18.60
CA ASN A 236 10.24 14.67 -18.08
C ASN A 236 8.86 15.14 -18.58
N PRO A 237 8.22 14.43 -19.52
CA PRO A 237 6.90 14.81 -20.05
C PRO A 237 5.79 14.69 -18.99
N PHE A 238 5.98 13.82 -17.97
CA PHE A 238 5.03 13.63 -16.85
C PHE A 238 5.52 14.39 -15.64
N PHE A 239 5.07 15.58 -15.60
CA PHE A 239 5.65 16.60 -14.81
C PHE A 239 5.23 16.50 -13.34
N PHE A 240 4.01 15.96 -13.09
CA PHE A 240 3.39 16.04 -11.80
C PHE A 240 2.09 15.23 -11.81
N MET A 241 1.90 14.36 -10.83
CA MET A 241 0.64 13.66 -10.65
C MET A 241 -0.34 14.51 -9.85
N LYS A 242 -1.57 14.62 -10.34
CA LYS A 242 -2.69 15.24 -9.63
C LYS A 242 -3.22 14.25 -8.57
N LEU A 243 -2.49 14.10 -7.47
CA LEU A 243 -2.83 13.15 -6.41
C LEU A 243 -4.23 13.36 -5.84
N ASN A 244 -4.67 14.62 -5.71
CA ASN A 244 -6.03 14.94 -5.32
C ASN A 244 -7.07 14.29 -6.24
N LYS A 245 -6.83 14.26 -7.55
CA LYS A 245 -7.72 13.62 -8.52
C LYS A 245 -7.62 12.08 -8.48
N ILE A 246 -6.42 11.54 -8.25
CA ILE A 246 -6.20 10.10 -8.10
C ILE A 246 -6.91 9.56 -6.83
N MET A 247 -6.94 10.36 -5.77
CA MET A 247 -7.54 10.00 -4.48
C MET A 247 -9.00 10.49 -4.32
N ASP A 248 -9.60 11.07 -5.37
CA ASP A 248 -10.95 11.64 -5.33
C ASP A 248 -12.05 10.57 -5.06
N ASP A 249 -11.86 9.35 -5.56
CA ASP A 249 -12.75 8.18 -5.30
C ASP A 249 -12.20 7.33 -4.12
N LEU A 250 -11.79 8.00 -3.03
CA LEU A 250 -11.44 7.34 -1.76
C LEU A 250 -12.68 7.23 -0.88
N CYS A 251 -13.01 6.02 -0.47
CA CYS A 251 -14.12 5.77 0.43
C CYS A 251 -13.79 4.73 1.51
N PHE A 252 -14.41 4.91 2.67
CA PHE A 252 -14.39 3.95 3.77
C PHE A 252 -15.67 3.11 3.74
N LYS A 253 -15.54 1.80 3.75
CA LYS A 253 -16.68 0.87 3.66
C LYS A 253 -16.62 -0.22 4.70
N ASP A 254 -17.79 -0.69 5.10
CA ASP A 254 -17.94 -1.91 5.92
C ASP A 254 -17.62 -3.15 5.08
N SER A 255 -16.65 -3.94 5.53
CA SER A 255 -16.22 -5.20 4.90
C SER A 255 -17.35 -6.22 4.72
N LYS A 256 -18.43 -6.14 5.51
CA LYS A 256 -19.61 -6.98 5.33
C LYS A 256 -20.31 -6.83 3.98
N ARG A 257 -20.12 -5.68 3.33
CA ARG A 257 -20.78 -5.32 2.06
C ARG A 257 -19.83 -5.23 0.89
N GLU A 258 -18.54 -5.51 1.13
CA GLU A 258 -17.51 -5.29 0.12
C GLU A 258 -16.55 -6.50 0.08
N ASN A 259 -16.74 -7.37 -0.92
CA ASN A 259 -15.94 -8.58 -1.06
C ASN A 259 -14.45 -8.32 -1.23
N GLY A 260 -14.08 -7.22 -1.88
CA GLY A 260 -12.69 -6.82 -2.02
C GLY A 260 -12.00 -6.56 -0.69
N LEU A 261 -12.73 -6.00 0.30
CA LEU A 261 -12.22 -5.80 1.66
C LEU A 261 -12.05 -7.13 2.41
N GLN A 262 -12.98 -8.08 2.25
CA GLN A 262 -12.83 -9.41 2.85
C GLN A 262 -11.64 -10.16 2.25
N LEU A 263 -11.44 -10.06 0.93
CA LEU A 263 -10.32 -10.70 0.25
C LEU A 263 -8.97 -10.13 0.71
N VAL A 264 -8.85 -8.80 0.85
CA VAL A 264 -7.60 -8.19 1.33
C VAL A 264 -7.38 -8.49 2.82
N ASP A 265 -8.42 -8.54 3.68
CA ASP A 265 -8.31 -8.99 5.09
C ASP A 265 -7.75 -10.42 5.17
N ILE A 266 -8.27 -11.34 4.35
CA ILE A 266 -7.79 -12.73 4.31
C ILE A 266 -6.30 -12.78 3.95
N LEU A 267 -5.87 -12.08 2.89
CA LEU A 267 -4.47 -12.09 2.45
C LEU A 267 -3.55 -11.36 3.44
N CYS A 268 -3.98 -10.20 3.95
CA CYS A 268 -3.24 -9.42 4.94
C CYS A 268 -3.03 -10.22 6.24
N ASN A 269 -4.07 -10.89 6.71
CA ASN A 269 -3.98 -11.74 7.89
C ASN A 269 -3.10 -12.97 7.63
N ALA A 270 -3.19 -13.60 6.46
CA ALA A 270 -2.37 -14.75 6.11
C ALA A 270 -0.88 -14.40 6.10
N ILE A 271 -0.49 -13.32 5.41
CA ILE A 271 0.90 -12.90 5.36
C ILE A 271 1.43 -12.48 6.73
N GLN A 272 0.62 -11.77 7.52
CA GLN A 272 0.96 -11.35 8.87
C GLN A 272 1.17 -12.56 9.80
N ARG A 273 0.30 -13.58 9.76
CA ARG A 273 0.44 -14.84 10.52
C ARG A 273 1.69 -15.59 10.10
N ALA A 274 1.93 -15.71 8.78
CA ALA A 274 3.12 -16.35 8.24
C ALA A 274 4.41 -15.68 8.73
N MET A 275 4.47 -14.34 8.65
CA MET A 275 5.64 -13.56 9.08
C MET A 275 5.90 -13.66 10.60
N ASN A 276 4.88 -13.95 11.41
CA ASN A 276 5.02 -14.23 12.84
C ASN A 276 5.25 -15.71 13.14
N GLY A 277 5.30 -16.60 12.15
CA GLY A 277 5.48 -18.04 12.31
C GLY A 277 4.24 -18.78 12.82
N ASN A 278 3.04 -18.22 12.61
CA ASN A 278 1.75 -18.73 13.09
C ASN A 278 0.83 -19.26 11.98
N LEU A 279 1.38 -19.57 10.82
CA LEU A 279 0.65 -20.14 9.69
C LEU A 279 1.56 -21.11 8.93
N GLU A 280 1.09 -22.29 8.63
CA GLU A 280 1.82 -23.30 7.89
C GLU A 280 2.02 -22.90 6.41
N PRO A 281 3.12 -23.31 5.75
CA PRO A 281 3.46 -22.88 4.40
C PRO A 281 2.36 -23.03 3.36
N HIS A 282 1.61 -24.13 3.39
CA HIS A 282 0.56 -24.39 2.39
C HIS A 282 -0.61 -23.36 2.43
N GLY A 283 -0.72 -22.57 3.49
CA GLY A 283 -1.70 -21.49 3.59
C GLY A 283 -1.21 -20.15 3.01
N TRP A 284 0.09 -19.99 2.73
CA TRP A 284 0.63 -18.70 2.30
C TRP A 284 1.66 -18.76 1.17
N GLU A 285 2.29 -19.91 0.92
CA GLU A 285 3.46 -20.02 0.02
C GLU A 285 3.19 -19.51 -1.40
N PHE A 286 1.94 -19.58 -1.88
CA PHE A 286 1.55 -19.10 -3.20
C PHE A 286 1.10 -17.62 -3.23
N ILE A 287 1.10 -16.89 -2.11
CA ILE A 287 0.78 -15.44 -2.11
C ILE A 287 1.71 -14.68 -3.07
N GLY A 288 2.96 -15.12 -3.20
CA GLY A 288 3.91 -14.53 -4.15
C GLY A 288 3.38 -14.44 -5.58
N CYS A 289 2.57 -15.40 -6.03
CA CYS A 289 1.96 -15.39 -7.37
C CYS A 289 1.01 -14.19 -7.60
N LEU A 290 0.55 -13.54 -6.54
CA LEU A 290 -0.30 -12.35 -6.60
C LEU A 290 0.50 -11.04 -6.51
N THR A 291 1.80 -11.10 -6.22
CA THR A 291 2.67 -9.93 -6.02
C THR A 291 3.49 -9.60 -7.26
N LEU A 292 4.04 -8.39 -7.31
CA LEU A 292 4.96 -7.97 -8.37
C LEU A 292 6.41 -8.10 -7.91
N SER A 293 7.30 -8.53 -8.80
CA SER A 293 8.73 -8.57 -8.50
C SER A 293 9.25 -7.16 -8.19
N ALA A 294 10.12 -7.05 -7.21
CA ALA A 294 10.80 -5.80 -6.89
C ALA A 294 11.93 -5.51 -7.90
N GLN A 295 12.46 -4.31 -7.86
CA GLN A 295 13.71 -3.97 -8.54
C GLN A 295 14.88 -4.71 -7.87
N LEU A 296 16.02 -4.77 -8.55
CA LEU A 296 17.25 -5.36 -8.02
C LEU A 296 17.52 -4.84 -6.60
N ASP A 297 17.85 -5.74 -5.69
CA ASP A 297 18.16 -5.48 -4.27
C ASP A 297 16.99 -5.08 -3.36
N GLN A 298 15.76 -5.14 -3.83
CA GLN A 298 14.57 -4.92 -3.00
C GLN A 298 13.74 -6.20 -2.86
N HIS A 299 13.11 -6.37 -1.71
CA HIS A 299 12.14 -7.42 -1.47
C HIS A 299 10.73 -6.98 -1.87
N VAL A 300 9.92 -7.95 -2.30
CA VAL A 300 8.50 -7.73 -2.64
C VAL A 300 7.73 -7.26 -1.41
N ILE A 301 7.91 -7.93 -0.28
CA ILE A 301 7.39 -7.46 1.00
C ILE A 301 8.41 -6.50 1.59
N GLN A 302 8.08 -5.23 1.60
CA GLN A 302 8.94 -4.20 2.19
C GLN A 302 8.82 -4.23 3.71
N LEU A 303 9.96 -4.43 4.38
CA LEU A 303 10.02 -4.36 5.83
C LEU A 303 10.44 -2.95 6.27
N SER A 304 9.47 -2.16 6.72
CA SER A 304 9.68 -0.79 7.16
C SER A 304 10.35 -0.73 8.53
N ASN A 305 11.17 0.29 8.77
CA ASN A 305 11.79 0.59 10.05
C ASN A 305 11.64 2.08 10.37
N LEU A 306 11.02 2.39 11.50
CA LEU A 306 10.81 3.75 11.96
C LEU A 306 11.88 4.21 12.97
N CYS A 307 12.79 3.33 13.39
CA CYS A 307 13.87 3.65 14.30
C CYS A 307 15.18 3.81 13.52
N LEU A 308 15.64 5.04 13.33
CA LEU A 308 16.84 5.38 12.55
C LEU A 308 18.12 4.64 13.02
N ASN A 309 18.19 4.24 14.29
CA ASN A 309 19.32 3.55 14.91
C ASN A 309 19.01 2.09 15.28
N ALA A 310 17.88 1.52 14.88
CA ALA A 310 17.62 0.12 15.12
C ALA A 310 18.59 -0.72 14.28
N PRO A 311 19.22 -1.75 14.85
CA PRO A 311 20.06 -2.64 14.07
C PRO A 311 19.18 -3.26 12.96
N SER A 312 19.57 -3.05 11.73
CA SER A 312 18.89 -3.60 10.53
C SER A 312 18.83 -5.14 10.53
N VAL A 313 19.57 -5.77 11.42
CA VAL A 313 19.56 -7.22 11.68
C VAL A 313 19.81 -7.44 13.16
N VAL A 314 18.89 -8.09 13.85
CA VAL A 314 19.16 -8.61 15.21
C VAL A 314 20.23 -9.69 15.07
N LYS A 315 21.44 -9.40 15.54
CA LYS A 315 22.50 -10.40 15.65
C LYS A 315 21.96 -11.58 16.47
N GLY A 316 21.81 -12.75 15.85
CA GLY A 316 21.66 -14.01 16.59
C GLY A 316 20.36 -14.81 16.44
N GLY A 317 19.43 -14.44 15.54
CA GLY A 317 18.24 -15.29 15.32
C GLY A 317 17.60 -15.06 13.93
N THR A 318 17.35 -16.13 13.21
CA THR A 318 16.55 -16.10 11.97
C THR A 318 15.12 -15.75 12.33
N ARG A 319 14.65 -14.57 11.96
CA ARG A 319 13.25 -14.20 12.15
C ARG A 319 12.36 -15.02 11.21
N PRO A 320 11.17 -15.47 11.61
CA PRO A 320 10.26 -16.26 10.75
C PRO A 320 10.01 -15.62 9.40
N TYR A 321 9.86 -14.28 9.35
CA TYR A 321 9.59 -13.55 8.13
C TYR A 321 10.70 -13.60 7.07
N THR A 322 11.94 -13.92 7.43
CA THR A 322 13.04 -14.02 6.44
C THR A 322 12.74 -15.09 5.40
N LYS A 323 12.26 -16.26 5.82
CA LYS A 323 11.85 -17.34 4.93
C LYS A 323 10.62 -16.95 4.09
N VAL A 324 9.64 -16.29 4.72
CA VAL A 324 8.42 -15.84 4.05
C VAL A 324 8.76 -14.89 2.91
N ILE A 325 9.56 -13.86 3.17
CA ILE A 325 10.00 -12.89 2.17
C ILE A 325 10.69 -13.61 0.99
N GLN A 326 11.65 -14.50 1.27
CA GLN A 326 12.37 -15.24 0.22
C GLN A 326 11.46 -16.11 -0.65
N VAL A 327 10.41 -16.73 -0.08
CA VAL A 327 9.46 -17.54 -0.85
C VAL A 327 8.58 -16.66 -1.71
N VAL A 328 8.07 -15.55 -1.16
CA VAL A 328 7.23 -14.58 -1.89
C VAL A 328 8.01 -13.96 -3.04
N ASP A 329 9.24 -13.51 -2.82
CA ASP A 329 10.11 -12.94 -3.87
C ASP A 329 10.30 -13.90 -5.06
N ARG A 330 10.45 -15.18 -4.78
CA ARG A 330 10.70 -16.21 -5.81
C ARG A 330 9.50 -16.45 -6.73
N LEU A 331 8.28 -16.27 -6.22
CA LEU A 331 7.03 -16.53 -6.93
C LEU A 331 6.41 -15.27 -7.54
N ALA A 332 6.97 -14.11 -7.27
CA ALA A 332 6.43 -12.83 -7.72
C ALA A 332 6.39 -12.71 -9.25
N LYS A 333 5.29 -12.15 -9.75
CA LYS A 333 5.10 -11.88 -11.18
C LYS A 333 6.07 -10.80 -11.67
N PRO A 334 6.59 -10.89 -12.89
CA PRO A 334 7.43 -9.83 -13.44
C PRO A 334 6.63 -8.52 -13.57
N MET A 335 7.11 -7.46 -12.93
CA MET A 335 6.51 -6.13 -13.02
C MET A 335 6.60 -5.56 -14.44
N ILE A 336 7.72 -5.79 -15.11
CA ILE A 336 7.97 -5.32 -16.47
C ILE A 336 8.00 -6.50 -17.43
N LEU A 337 7.28 -6.38 -18.55
CA LEU A 337 7.33 -7.38 -19.63
C LEU A 337 8.71 -7.39 -20.30
N SER A 338 9.15 -8.57 -20.72
CA SER A 338 10.34 -8.68 -21.55
C SER A 338 10.12 -7.99 -22.91
N PRO A 339 11.18 -7.50 -23.58
CA PRO A 339 11.06 -6.84 -24.88
C PRO A 339 10.31 -7.68 -25.93
N SER A 340 10.45 -9.01 -25.89
CA SER A 340 9.74 -9.94 -26.78
C SER A 340 8.23 -10.01 -26.53
N GLN A 341 7.74 -9.64 -25.36
CA GLN A 341 6.33 -9.63 -24.98
C GLN A 341 5.66 -8.26 -25.24
N PHE A 342 6.47 -7.20 -25.44
CA PHE A 342 5.99 -5.85 -25.75
C PHE A 342 5.61 -5.66 -27.24
N SER A 343 6.03 -6.58 -28.11
CA SER A 343 5.90 -6.47 -29.57
C SER A 343 4.75 -7.30 -30.14
N ALA A 344 3.93 -7.90 -29.29
CA ALA A 344 2.76 -8.71 -29.64
C ALA A 344 1.46 -7.98 -29.28
#